data_0b96134ea008ab2aff4b5793d21145e3
#
_entry.id   0b96134ea008ab2aff4b5793d21145e3
#
_cell.length_a   1.000
_cell.length_b   1.000
_cell.length_c   1.000
_cell.angle_alpha   90.00
_cell.angle_beta   90.00
_cell.angle_gamma   90.00
#
_symmetry.space_group_name_H-M   'P 1'
#
loop_
_entity.id
_entity.type
_entity.pdbx_description
1 polymer ?
#
loop_
_entity_poly.entity_id
_entity_poly.type
_entity_poly.pdbx_seq_one_letter_code
_entity_poly.pdbx_strand_id
1 'polypeptide(L)'
;MVRIGITGSIGAGKSFVGALLRARGFQVLDADRKVHELYRESLELRAEMASFFGEECLTPAGVNSALIADRIFADASAREKLEEIVYPYLTHAVEKFWGEGTDRCRFVEAALFSRAPELVKMLDEIWIVDAPEAVRLQRLVLRGLDEDDAKRRIENQRGACAPELFGGKVIRTITNDGDRFCVDSRLDTLLQELH
;
A
#
# COMPACT_ATOMS: atom_id res chain seq x y z
N MET A 1 -18.88 -10.51 -2.50
CA MET A 1 -18.03 -9.29 -2.40
C MET A 1 -16.69 -9.59 -3.02
N VAL A 2 -16.23 -8.80 -3.97
CA VAL A 2 -14.90 -8.92 -4.60
C VAL A 2 -13.89 -8.10 -3.78
N ARG A 3 -12.75 -8.70 -3.44
CA ARG A 3 -11.67 -8.11 -2.64
C ARG A 3 -10.54 -7.69 -3.57
N ILE A 4 -10.32 -6.40 -3.71
CA ILE A 4 -9.42 -5.83 -4.73
C ILE A 4 -8.25 -5.13 -4.05
N GLY A 5 -7.04 -5.51 -4.43
CA GLY A 5 -5.82 -4.81 -4.02
C GLY A 5 -5.46 -3.72 -5.04
N ILE A 6 -5.14 -2.52 -4.56
CA ILE A 6 -4.59 -1.44 -5.40
C ILE A 6 -3.12 -1.27 -5.05
N THR A 7 -2.26 -1.47 -6.03
CA THR A 7 -0.81 -1.28 -5.89
C THR A 7 -0.23 -0.48 -7.06
N GLY A 8 1.04 -0.18 -7.01
CA GLY A 8 1.74 0.55 -8.07
C GLY A 8 3.01 1.19 -7.55
N SER A 9 3.96 1.43 -8.41
CA SER A 9 5.25 2.02 -8.06
C SER A 9 5.10 3.42 -7.46
N ILE A 10 6.12 3.88 -6.75
CA ILE A 10 6.19 5.23 -6.19
C ILE A 10 5.94 6.28 -7.29
N GLY A 11 5.10 7.27 -7.00
CA GLY A 11 4.72 8.32 -7.97
C GLY A 11 3.65 7.92 -8.99
N ALA A 12 3.22 6.64 -9.07
CA ALA A 12 2.21 6.19 -10.03
C ALA A 12 0.80 6.78 -9.78
N GLY A 13 0.47 7.13 -8.53
CA GLY A 13 -0.80 7.79 -8.21
C GLY A 13 -1.87 6.86 -7.63
N LYS A 14 -1.48 5.82 -6.90
CA LYS A 14 -2.40 4.93 -6.16
C LYS A 14 -3.44 5.70 -5.35
N SER A 15 -2.98 6.62 -4.50
CA SER A 15 -3.86 7.39 -3.62
C SER A 15 -4.84 8.30 -4.39
N PHE A 16 -4.48 8.71 -5.60
CA PHE A 16 -5.40 9.41 -6.50
C PHE A 16 -6.52 8.45 -6.97
N VAL A 17 -6.18 7.24 -7.39
CA VAL A 17 -7.16 6.21 -7.75
C VAL A 17 -8.03 5.85 -6.55
N GLY A 18 -7.43 5.66 -5.36
CA GLY A 18 -8.17 5.44 -4.11
C GLY A 18 -9.16 6.57 -3.79
N ALA A 19 -8.76 7.83 -3.99
CA ALA A 19 -9.65 8.98 -3.80
C ALA A 19 -10.82 8.99 -4.81
N LEU A 20 -10.57 8.64 -6.07
CA LEU A 20 -11.63 8.54 -7.09
C LEU A 20 -12.64 7.42 -6.79
N LEU A 21 -12.17 6.30 -6.24
CA LEU A 21 -13.05 5.21 -5.80
C LEU A 21 -13.90 5.63 -4.58
N ARG A 22 -13.29 6.29 -3.59
CA ARG A 22 -14.04 6.85 -2.44
C ARG A 22 -15.10 7.86 -2.88
N ALA A 23 -14.77 8.72 -3.86
CA ALA A 23 -15.72 9.67 -4.43
C ALA A 23 -16.91 8.99 -5.13
N ARG A 24 -16.73 7.75 -5.59
CA ARG A 24 -17.79 6.89 -6.16
C ARG A 24 -18.55 6.07 -5.10
N GLY A 25 -18.24 6.27 -3.82
CA GLY A 25 -18.90 5.59 -2.70
C GLY A 25 -18.30 4.23 -2.32
N PHE A 26 -17.18 3.83 -2.94
CA PHE A 26 -16.51 2.59 -2.58
C PHE A 26 -15.67 2.72 -1.31
N GLN A 27 -15.62 1.65 -0.53
CA GLN A 27 -14.75 1.55 0.64
C GLN A 27 -13.32 1.20 0.21
N VAL A 28 -12.36 2.03 0.62
CA VAL A 28 -10.94 1.86 0.32
C VAL A 28 -10.15 1.99 1.62
N LEU A 29 -9.55 0.90 2.08
CA LEU A 29 -8.62 0.89 3.20
C LEU A 29 -7.21 1.17 2.68
N ASP A 30 -6.57 2.17 3.26
CA ASP A 30 -5.16 2.47 3.04
C ASP A 30 -4.33 1.67 4.06
N ALA A 31 -3.59 0.66 3.59
CA ALA A 31 -2.81 -0.24 4.43
C ALA A 31 -1.66 0.48 5.14
N ASP A 32 -0.99 1.41 4.45
CA ASP A 32 0.13 2.17 5.03
C ASP A 32 -0.38 3.08 6.17
N ARG A 33 -1.49 3.77 5.94
CA ARG A 33 -2.17 4.55 6.97
C ARG A 33 -2.65 3.67 8.13
N LYS A 34 -3.17 2.47 7.83
CA LYS A 34 -3.64 1.53 8.87
C LYS A 34 -2.51 1.05 9.76
N VAL A 35 -1.32 0.80 9.23
CA VAL A 35 -0.13 0.50 10.03
C VAL A 35 0.19 1.66 11.00
N HIS A 36 0.13 2.92 10.53
CA HIS A 36 0.33 4.07 11.41
C HIS A 36 -0.75 4.22 12.49
N GLU A 37 -2.00 3.84 12.21
CA GLU A 37 -3.07 3.78 13.22
C GLU A 37 -2.77 2.69 14.25
N LEU A 38 -2.37 1.49 13.81
CA LEU A 38 -1.98 0.39 14.70
C LEU A 38 -0.81 0.77 15.61
N TYR A 39 0.20 1.47 15.10
CA TYR A 39 1.32 1.99 15.89
C TYR A 39 0.90 2.93 17.01
N ARG A 40 -0.22 3.63 16.89
CA ARG A 40 -0.75 4.52 17.91
C ARG A 40 -1.69 3.81 18.88
N GLU A 41 -2.51 2.88 18.38
CA GLU A 41 -3.69 2.39 19.07
C GLU A 41 -3.52 0.99 19.67
N SER A 42 -2.70 0.10 19.03
CA SER A 42 -2.51 -1.27 19.55
C SER A 42 -1.42 -1.32 20.61
N LEU A 43 -1.83 -1.60 21.84
CA LEU A 43 -0.90 -1.79 22.97
C LEU A 43 -0.06 -3.05 22.78
N GLU A 44 -0.66 -4.11 22.24
CA GLU A 44 0.01 -5.40 21.98
C GLU A 44 1.09 -5.23 20.94
N LEU A 45 0.79 -4.58 19.81
CA LEU A 45 1.79 -4.29 18.77
C LEU A 45 2.94 -3.44 19.32
N ARG A 46 2.62 -2.41 20.11
CA ARG A 46 3.64 -1.56 20.74
C ARG A 46 4.55 -2.35 21.67
N ALA A 47 4.00 -3.29 22.47
CA ALA A 47 4.79 -4.14 23.34
C ALA A 47 5.72 -5.09 22.54
N GLU A 48 5.24 -5.69 21.47
CA GLU A 48 6.08 -6.52 20.58
C GLU A 48 7.17 -5.70 19.90
N MET A 49 6.86 -4.49 19.43
CA MET A 49 7.84 -3.56 18.86
C MET A 49 8.93 -3.21 19.87
N ALA A 50 8.55 -2.87 21.12
CA ALA A 50 9.51 -2.56 22.17
C ALA A 50 10.37 -3.78 22.56
N SER A 51 9.79 -4.97 22.58
CA SER A 51 10.51 -6.20 22.88
C SER A 51 11.66 -6.49 21.89
N PHE A 52 11.49 -6.16 20.62
CA PHE A 52 12.52 -6.38 19.60
C PHE A 52 13.38 -5.15 19.33
N PHE A 53 12.75 -3.99 19.17
CA PHE A 53 13.45 -2.75 18.81
C PHE A 53 13.90 -1.90 20.00
N GLY A 54 13.61 -2.33 21.24
CA GLY A 54 13.91 -1.58 22.46
C GLY A 54 12.85 -0.53 22.80
N GLU A 55 12.76 -0.17 24.08
CA GLU A 55 11.77 0.82 24.58
C GLU A 55 11.89 2.20 23.91
N GLU A 56 13.06 2.56 23.43
CA GLU A 56 13.32 3.80 22.71
C GLU A 56 12.57 3.92 21.37
N CYS A 57 12.05 2.79 20.87
CA CYS A 57 11.16 2.83 19.69
C CYS A 57 9.76 3.33 20.02
N LEU A 58 9.41 3.54 21.30
CA LEU A 58 8.12 4.05 21.73
C LEU A 58 8.19 5.53 22.09
N THR A 59 7.09 6.20 21.83
CA THR A 59 6.81 7.57 22.25
C THR A 59 5.42 7.63 22.90
N PRO A 60 5.06 8.72 23.61
CA PRO A 60 3.68 8.89 24.08
C PRO A 60 2.63 8.83 22.96
N ALA A 61 3.02 9.17 21.72
CA ALA A 61 2.13 9.15 20.56
C ALA A 61 2.06 7.78 19.84
N GLY A 62 2.85 6.79 20.25
CA GLY A 62 2.91 5.48 19.61
C GLY A 62 4.33 5.06 19.22
N VAL A 63 4.49 4.24 18.20
CA VAL A 63 5.79 3.82 17.68
C VAL A 63 6.49 4.98 16.96
N ASN A 64 7.77 5.19 17.23
CA ASN A 64 8.63 6.18 16.55
C ASN A 64 9.00 5.66 15.15
N SER A 65 8.18 5.99 14.17
CA SER A 65 8.38 5.55 12.77
C SER A 65 9.71 6.01 12.17
N ALA A 66 10.26 7.14 12.59
CA ALA A 66 11.54 7.63 12.08
C ALA A 66 12.69 6.73 12.57
N LEU A 67 12.71 6.41 13.86
CA LEU A 67 13.72 5.50 14.43
C LEU A 67 13.62 4.10 13.80
N ILE A 68 12.40 3.60 13.58
CA ILE A 68 12.20 2.31 12.91
C ILE A 68 12.70 2.38 11.45
N ALA A 69 12.39 3.45 10.72
CA ALA A 69 12.85 3.63 9.35
C ALA A 69 14.38 3.61 9.25
N ASP A 70 15.08 4.30 10.16
CA ASP A 70 16.55 4.31 10.19
C ASP A 70 17.13 2.90 10.42
N ARG A 71 16.53 2.12 11.35
CA ARG A 71 16.98 0.75 11.64
C ARG A 71 16.78 -0.20 10.48
N ILE A 72 15.61 -0.22 9.87
CA ILE A 72 15.32 -1.10 8.75
C ILE A 72 16.02 -0.68 7.45
N PHE A 73 16.46 0.58 7.35
CA PHE A 73 17.30 1.03 6.25
C PHE A 73 18.72 0.49 6.37
N ALA A 74 19.24 0.42 7.60
CA ALA A 74 20.59 -0.05 7.88
C ALA A 74 20.70 -1.59 7.92
N ASP A 75 19.60 -2.31 8.26
CA ASP A 75 19.62 -3.75 8.48
C ASP A 75 18.38 -4.43 7.85
N ALA A 76 18.65 -5.32 6.90
CA ALA A 76 17.61 -6.10 6.21
C ALA A 76 16.89 -7.08 7.17
N SER A 77 17.59 -7.63 8.15
CA SER A 77 17.01 -8.56 9.14
C SER A 77 16.03 -7.84 10.06
N ALA A 78 16.35 -6.59 10.43
CA ALA A 78 15.44 -5.74 11.18
C ALA A 78 14.15 -5.45 10.40
N ARG A 79 14.26 -5.30 9.06
CA ARG A 79 13.08 -5.13 8.20
C ARG A 79 12.21 -6.39 8.16
N GLU A 80 12.80 -7.56 7.97
CA GLU A 80 12.07 -8.83 7.98
C GLU A 80 11.34 -9.00 9.31
N LYS A 81 12.01 -8.69 10.42
CA LYS A 81 11.39 -8.78 11.75
C LYS A 81 10.26 -7.77 11.96
N LEU A 82 10.41 -6.55 11.44
CA LEU A 82 9.32 -5.57 11.45
C LEU A 82 8.09 -6.10 10.70
N GLU A 83 8.30 -6.68 9.53
CA GLU A 83 7.25 -7.27 8.72
C GLU A 83 6.56 -8.45 9.45
N GLU A 84 7.32 -9.33 10.08
CA GLU A 84 6.80 -10.43 10.91
C GLU A 84 5.91 -9.94 12.08
N ILE A 85 6.31 -8.84 12.73
CA ILE A 85 5.55 -8.26 13.86
C ILE A 85 4.29 -7.55 13.34
N VAL A 86 4.38 -6.75 12.29
CA VAL A 86 3.31 -5.84 11.86
C VAL A 86 2.24 -6.53 11.00
N TYR A 87 2.65 -7.47 10.13
CA TYR A 87 1.71 -8.06 9.17
C TYR A 87 0.54 -8.84 9.79
N PRO A 88 0.70 -9.57 10.90
CA PRO A 88 -0.46 -10.23 11.54
C PRO A 88 -1.54 -9.21 11.96
N TYR A 89 -1.16 -8.08 12.53
CA TYR A 89 -2.09 -7.02 12.93
C TYR A 89 -2.76 -6.35 11.72
N LEU A 90 -1.97 -6.08 10.67
CA LEU A 90 -2.51 -5.52 9.44
C LEU A 90 -3.46 -6.49 8.75
N THR A 91 -3.11 -7.77 8.67
CA THR A 91 -3.96 -8.83 8.10
C THR A 91 -5.28 -8.91 8.83
N HIS A 92 -5.27 -8.94 10.15
CA HIS A 92 -6.48 -8.95 10.98
C HIS A 92 -7.34 -7.69 10.73
N ALA A 93 -6.72 -6.51 10.64
CA ALA A 93 -7.43 -5.28 10.34
C ALA A 93 -8.08 -5.29 8.95
N VAL A 94 -7.41 -5.88 7.96
CA VAL A 94 -7.93 -6.05 6.60
C VAL A 94 -9.07 -7.08 6.57
N GLU A 95 -8.95 -8.20 7.28
CA GLU A 95 -10.03 -9.19 7.44
C GLU A 95 -11.29 -8.54 8.04
N LYS A 96 -11.12 -7.80 9.11
CA LYS A 96 -12.21 -7.06 9.73
C LYS A 96 -12.86 -6.08 8.75
N PHE A 97 -12.05 -5.31 8.04
CA PHE A 97 -12.54 -4.38 7.02
C PHE A 97 -13.39 -5.08 5.96
N TRP A 98 -13.03 -6.27 5.52
CA TRP A 98 -13.86 -7.03 4.57
C TRP A 98 -15.11 -7.64 5.20
N GLY A 99 -15.09 -7.96 6.49
CA GLY A 99 -16.25 -8.47 7.22
C GLY A 99 -17.33 -7.42 7.51
N GLU A 100 -17.02 -6.13 7.45
CA GLU A 100 -17.89 -5.03 7.93
C GLU A 100 -18.92 -4.53 6.93
N GLY A 101 -19.36 -5.29 5.94
CA GLY A 101 -20.37 -4.74 5.05
C GLY A 101 -20.85 -5.66 3.93
N THR A 102 -21.83 -5.18 3.20
CA THR A 102 -22.53 -5.87 2.11
C THR A 102 -22.16 -5.29 0.74
N ASP A 103 -21.10 -4.51 0.65
CA ASP A 103 -20.65 -3.89 -0.60
C ASP A 103 -20.33 -4.95 -1.67
N ARG A 104 -20.59 -4.65 -2.93
CA ARG A 104 -20.27 -5.52 -4.05
C ARG A 104 -18.77 -5.81 -4.14
N CYS A 105 -17.96 -4.80 -3.91
CA CYS A 105 -16.50 -4.88 -3.84
C CYS A 105 -15.94 -3.89 -2.82
N ARG A 106 -14.76 -4.20 -2.29
CA ARG A 106 -13.96 -3.32 -1.43
C ARG A 106 -12.52 -3.33 -1.85
N PHE A 107 -11.82 -2.26 -1.53
CA PHE A 107 -10.45 -2.04 -1.98
C PHE A 107 -9.49 -1.92 -0.80
N VAL A 108 -8.29 -2.49 -0.95
CA VAL A 108 -7.16 -2.25 -0.05
C VAL A 108 -6.03 -1.64 -0.88
N GLU A 109 -5.59 -0.44 -0.53
CA GLU A 109 -4.45 0.22 -1.15
C GLU A 109 -3.19 -0.11 -0.35
N ALA A 110 -2.13 -0.58 -1.00
CA ALA A 110 -0.82 -0.77 -0.40
C ALA A 110 0.31 -0.43 -1.38
N ALA A 111 1.42 0.08 -0.86
CA ALA A 111 2.57 0.45 -1.68
C ALA A 111 3.19 -0.78 -2.37
N LEU A 112 3.37 -1.88 -1.65
CA LEU A 112 4.06 -3.08 -2.11
C LEU A 112 3.38 -4.36 -1.58
N PHE A 113 2.35 -4.84 -2.27
CA PHE A 113 1.75 -6.15 -1.95
C PHE A 113 2.72 -7.32 -2.08
N SER A 114 3.75 -7.19 -2.94
CA SER A 114 4.77 -8.23 -3.11
C SER A 114 5.52 -8.59 -1.81
N ARG A 115 5.50 -7.72 -0.80
CA ARG A 115 6.07 -7.96 0.53
C ARG A 115 5.08 -8.53 1.54
N ALA A 116 3.80 -8.60 1.19
CA ALA A 116 2.73 -9.06 2.07
C ALA A 116 1.97 -10.23 1.43
N PRO A 117 2.60 -11.41 1.26
CA PRO A 117 2.00 -12.55 0.56
C PRO A 117 0.70 -13.02 1.19
N GLU A 118 0.55 -12.90 2.51
CA GLU A 118 -0.70 -13.26 3.18
C GLU A 118 -1.85 -12.33 2.78
N LEU A 119 -1.59 -11.02 2.62
CA LEU A 119 -2.59 -10.10 2.09
C LEU A 119 -2.94 -10.43 0.62
N VAL A 120 -1.94 -10.77 -0.20
CA VAL A 120 -2.18 -11.19 -1.60
C VAL A 120 -3.09 -12.40 -1.67
N LYS A 121 -2.92 -13.40 -0.79
CA LYS A 121 -3.80 -14.59 -0.75
C LYS A 121 -5.26 -14.24 -0.53
N MET A 122 -5.53 -13.19 0.23
CA MET A 122 -6.88 -12.74 0.57
C MET A 122 -7.57 -11.97 -0.55
N LEU A 123 -6.84 -11.47 -1.55
CA LEU A 123 -7.37 -10.71 -2.68
C LEU A 123 -7.94 -11.63 -3.76
N ASP A 124 -8.97 -11.17 -4.45
CA ASP A 124 -9.51 -11.82 -5.63
C ASP A 124 -8.88 -11.23 -6.90
N GLU A 125 -8.68 -9.89 -6.94
CA GLU A 125 -8.04 -9.16 -8.04
C GLU A 125 -6.99 -8.18 -7.52
N ILE A 126 -6.04 -7.80 -8.41
CA ILE A 126 -5.07 -6.75 -8.15
C ILE A 126 -5.13 -5.72 -9.27
N TRP A 127 -5.33 -4.46 -8.89
CA TRP A 127 -5.31 -3.32 -9.79
C TRP A 127 -3.97 -2.61 -9.66
N ILE A 128 -3.16 -2.64 -10.71
CA ILE A 128 -1.86 -2.00 -10.77
C ILE A 128 -2.03 -0.61 -11.37
N VAL A 129 -1.75 0.41 -10.57
CA VAL A 129 -1.67 1.79 -11.06
C VAL A 129 -0.26 2.00 -11.60
N ASP A 130 -0.16 2.30 -12.88
CA ASP A 130 1.10 2.55 -13.57
C ASP A 130 1.16 3.96 -14.16
N ALA A 131 2.37 4.50 -14.26
CA ALA A 131 2.63 5.78 -14.92
C ALA A 131 4.05 5.78 -15.52
N PRO A 132 4.26 6.50 -16.63
CA PRO A 132 5.59 6.66 -17.21
C PRO A 132 6.60 7.16 -16.17
N GLU A 133 7.83 6.67 -16.26
CA GLU A 133 8.89 7.01 -15.29
C GLU A 133 9.10 8.52 -15.17
N ALA A 134 9.09 9.24 -16.30
CA ALA A 134 9.22 10.70 -16.31
C ALA A 134 8.10 11.39 -15.53
N VAL A 135 6.86 10.91 -15.64
CA VAL A 135 5.69 11.44 -14.90
C VAL A 135 5.84 11.16 -13.40
N ARG A 136 6.29 9.95 -13.05
CA ARG A 136 6.55 9.57 -11.65
C ARG A 136 7.63 10.44 -11.02
N LEU A 137 8.76 10.63 -11.74
CA LEU A 137 9.85 11.48 -11.30
C LEU A 137 9.38 12.91 -11.06
N GLN A 138 8.69 13.51 -12.04
CA GLN A 138 8.15 14.86 -11.91
C GLN A 138 7.24 15.01 -10.67
N ARG A 139 6.34 14.03 -10.44
CA ARG A 139 5.45 14.04 -9.28
C ARG A 139 6.19 13.97 -7.95
N LEU A 140 7.29 13.22 -7.89
CA LEU A 140 8.10 13.08 -6.68
C LEU A 140 8.87 14.37 -6.37
N VAL A 141 9.46 15.00 -7.39
CA VAL A 141 10.13 16.29 -7.25
C VAL A 141 9.13 17.38 -6.81
N LEU A 142 7.94 17.43 -7.40
CA LEU A 142 6.86 18.36 -6.99
C LEU A 142 6.39 18.13 -5.53
N ARG A 143 6.59 16.95 -4.97
CA ARG A 143 6.33 16.63 -3.56
C ARG A 143 7.50 16.98 -2.64
N GLY A 144 8.58 17.57 -3.17
CA GLY A 144 9.72 18.04 -2.41
C GLY A 144 10.85 17.02 -2.26
N LEU A 145 10.84 15.90 -2.99
CA LEU A 145 12.01 15.03 -3.03
C LEU A 145 13.10 15.64 -3.91
N ASP A 146 14.34 15.47 -3.49
CA ASP A 146 15.49 15.68 -4.37
C ASP A 146 15.41 14.73 -5.59
N GLU A 147 15.88 15.21 -6.75
CA GLU A 147 15.73 14.47 -8.02
C GLU A 147 16.50 13.15 -8.01
N ASP A 148 17.71 13.13 -7.45
CA ASP A 148 18.53 11.91 -7.38
C ASP A 148 17.95 10.91 -6.39
N ASP A 149 17.37 11.39 -5.29
CA ASP A 149 16.60 10.57 -4.34
C ASP A 149 15.36 9.97 -5.00
N ALA A 150 14.65 10.76 -5.78
CA ALA A 150 13.47 10.31 -6.51
C ALA A 150 13.82 9.22 -7.53
N LYS A 151 14.88 9.40 -8.32
CA LYS A 151 15.40 8.41 -9.28
C LYS A 151 15.79 7.11 -8.57
N ARG A 152 16.55 7.20 -7.47
CA ARG A 152 16.95 6.04 -6.68
C ARG A 152 15.75 5.27 -6.13
N ARG A 153 14.71 5.95 -5.64
CA ARG A 153 13.48 5.30 -5.13
C ARG A 153 12.69 4.63 -6.25
N ILE A 154 12.64 5.22 -7.44
CA ILE A 154 12.00 4.65 -8.62
C ILE A 154 12.72 3.36 -9.01
N GLU A 155 14.05 3.39 -9.09
CA GLU A 155 14.86 2.23 -9.44
C GLU A 155 14.75 1.09 -8.42
N ASN A 156 14.75 1.41 -7.12
CA ASN A 156 14.59 0.43 -6.04
C ASN A 156 13.22 -0.28 -6.06
N GLN A 157 12.24 0.26 -6.76
CA GLN A 157 10.93 -0.37 -6.94
C GLN A 157 10.72 -0.96 -8.33
N ARG A 158 11.76 -1.02 -9.16
CA ARG A 158 11.68 -1.63 -10.49
C ARG A 158 11.27 -3.10 -10.37
N GLY A 159 10.22 -3.50 -11.07
CA GLY A 159 9.65 -4.85 -10.99
C GLY A 159 8.84 -5.18 -9.74
N ALA A 160 8.71 -4.28 -8.75
CA ALA A 160 7.98 -4.55 -7.51
C ALA A 160 6.47 -4.78 -7.69
N CYS A 161 5.93 -4.41 -8.85
CA CYS A 161 4.53 -4.63 -9.23
C CYS A 161 4.40 -5.59 -10.44
N ALA A 162 5.43 -6.42 -10.70
CA ALA A 162 5.37 -7.40 -11.77
C ALA A 162 4.25 -8.42 -11.52
N PRO A 163 3.39 -8.73 -12.51
CA PRO A 163 2.23 -9.61 -12.34
C PRO A 163 2.57 -10.99 -11.75
N GLU A 164 3.77 -11.50 -12.03
CA GLU A 164 4.28 -12.80 -11.58
C GLU A 164 4.37 -12.89 -10.04
N LEU A 165 4.52 -11.76 -9.37
CA LEU A 165 4.61 -11.67 -7.90
C LEU A 165 3.26 -11.93 -7.20
N PHE A 166 2.17 -11.97 -7.95
CA PHE A 166 0.82 -12.03 -7.38
C PHE A 166 0.13 -13.40 -7.54
N GLY A 167 0.89 -14.48 -7.80
CA GLY A 167 0.42 -15.85 -7.68
C GLY A 167 -0.78 -16.20 -8.57
N GLY A 168 -0.83 -15.67 -9.81
CA GLY A 168 -1.91 -15.95 -10.76
C GLY A 168 -3.24 -15.25 -10.48
N LYS A 169 -3.26 -14.24 -9.61
CA LYS A 169 -4.44 -13.38 -9.42
C LYS A 169 -4.83 -12.65 -10.71
N VAL A 170 -6.09 -12.29 -10.83
CA VAL A 170 -6.56 -11.43 -11.92
C VAL A 170 -5.89 -10.07 -11.78
N ILE A 171 -5.18 -9.62 -12.83
CA ILE A 171 -4.47 -8.35 -12.86
C ILE A 171 -5.18 -7.38 -13.79
N ARG A 172 -5.44 -6.18 -13.29
CA ARG A 172 -5.96 -5.07 -14.08
C ARG A 172 -4.99 -3.90 -14.01
N THR A 173 -4.73 -3.25 -15.13
CA THR A 173 -3.84 -2.07 -15.17
C THR A 173 -4.63 -0.79 -15.37
N ILE A 174 -4.27 0.23 -14.59
CA ILE A 174 -4.78 1.60 -14.68
C ILE A 174 -3.60 2.50 -15.00
N THR A 175 -3.53 2.97 -16.25
CA THR A 175 -2.51 3.94 -16.66
C THR A 175 -2.89 5.33 -16.19
N ASN A 176 -1.96 5.98 -15.48
CA ASN A 176 -2.11 7.33 -14.94
C ASN A 176 -0.97 8.22 -15.44
N ASP A 177 -1.03 8.57 -16.71
CA ASP A 177 -0.04 9.40 -17.41
C ASP A 177 -0.21 10.91 -17.16
N GLY A 178 -1.24 11.31 -16.46
CA GLY A 178 -1.56 12.71 -16.10
C GLY A 178 -2.97 13.14 -16.57
N ASP A 179 -3.59 12.40 -17.46
CA ASP A 179 -4.97 12.67 -17.87
C ASP A 179 -5.96 12.01 -16.89
N ARG A 180 -6.64 12.86 -16.10
CA ARG A 180 -7.67 12.42 -15.16
C ARG A 180 -8.82 11.71 -15.87
N PHE A 181 -9.23 12.19 -17.04
CA PHE A 181 -10.36 11.61 -17.77
C PHE A 181 -10.08 10.15 -18.17
N CYS A 182 -8.85 9.86 -18.61
CA CYS A 182 -8.43 8.49 -18.93
C CYS A 182 -8.52 7.57 -17.71
N VAL A 183 -8.08 8.04 -16.54
CA VAL A 183 -8.17 7.27 -15.29
C VAL A 183 -9.63 7.05 -14.88
N ASP A 184 -10.45 8.09 -14.92
CA ASP A 184 -11.89 8.02 -14.59
C ASP A 184 -12.62 7.02 -15.49
N SER A 185 -12.43 7.11 -16.82
CA SER A 185 -13.04 6.21 -17.81
C SER A 185 -12.58 4.76 -17.60
N ARG A 186 -11.29 4.55 -17.30
CA ARG A 186 -10.77 3.21 -17.03
C ARG A 186 -11.37 2.63 -15.76
N LEU A 187 -11.53 3.43 -14.70
CA LEU A 187 -12.18 2.97 -13.47
C LEU A 187 -13.64 2.59 -13.72
N ASP A 188 -14.39 3.38 -14.47
CA ASP A 188 -15.79 3.09 -14.80
C ASP A 188 -15.92 1.76 -15.57
N THR A 189 -15.02 1.51 -16.54
CA THR A 189 -14.95 0.23 -17.25
C THR A 189 -14.70 -0.93 -16.31
N LEU A 190 -13.66 -0.83 -15.46
CA LEU A 190 -13.31 -1.91 -14.53
C LEU A 190 -14.42 -2.20 -13.51
N LEU A 191 -15.08 -1.15 -13.01
CA LEU A 191 -16.19 -1.30 -12.06
C LEU A 191 -17.43 -1.95 -12.70
N GLN A 192 -17.66 -1.73 -14.02
CA GLN A 192 -18.71 -2.41 -14.76
C GLN A 192 -18.40 -3.90 -15.00
N GLU A 193 -17.14 -4.27 -15.17
CA GLU A 193 -16.70 -5.66 -15.34
C GLU A 193 -16.77 -6.50 -14.05
N LEU A 194 -16.91 -5.87 -12.88
CA LEU A 194 -17.09 -6.58 -11.62
C LEU A 194 -18.53 -7.08 -11.49
N HIS A 195 -18.75 -8.34 -11.76
CA HIS A 195 -20.05 -9.02 -11.66
C HIS A 195 -20.27 -9.77 -10.36
#